data_5d43f96f81614323d5f0ccbeb11af4b4
#
_entry.id   5d43f96f81614323d5f0ccbeb11af4b4
#
_cell.length_a   1.000
_cell.length_b   1.000
_cell.length_c   1.000
_cell.angle_alpha   90.00
_cell.angle_beta   90.00
_cell.angle_gamma   90.00
#
_symmetry.space_group_name_H-M   'P 1'
#
loop_
_entity.id
_entity.type
_entity.pdbx_description
1 polymer ?
#
loop_
_entity_poly.entity_id
_entity_poly.type
_entity_poly.pdbx_seq_one_letter_code
_entity_poly.pdbx_strand_id
1 'polypeptide(L)'
;GGVRVRHIMDIGLDLGMPTGVLAELTSKISEQNAIMIATLLAPYKAKRINTSDLLEVPTLLGMGAFPVTHGTPPYGLYEHPSERTTGGIPSHRTDTGAFIAAEVLGARSCILAKNVDGLYDRHPLKFPDAELIPEISATELIAMKMEDLVLERKLVELMLECRNIREVQIVNGHKPGMITRAVKGEKVGTIIKAE
;
A
#
# COMPACT_ATOMS: atom_id res chain seq x y z
N GLY A 1 -1.95 -4.34 6.74
CA GLY A 1 -2.25 -5.55 7.48
C GLY A 1 -1.34 -5.86 8.66
N GLY A 2 -0.05 -5.60 8.58
CA GLY A 2 0.89 -5.81 9.69
C GLY A 2 0.97 -7.26 10.17
N VAL A 3 1.19 -7.43 11.49
CA VAL A 3 1.36 -8.74 12.14
C VAL A 3 0.13 -9.63 12.00
N ARG A 4 -1.08 -9.06 12.12
CA ARG A 4 -2.34 -9.82 12.03
C ARG A 4 -2.52 -10.51 10.68
N VAL A 5 -2.21 -9.81 9.58
CA VAL A 5 -2.28 -10.40 8.22
C VAL A 5 -1.27 -11.52 8.07
N ARG A 6 -0.03 -11.33 8.55
CA ARG A 6 0.98 -12.38 8.50
C ARG A 6 0.54 -13.62 9.25
N HIS A 7 0.03 -13.46 10.46
CA HIS A 7 -0.46 -14.58 11.28
C HIS A 7 -1.57 -15.39 10.58
N ILE A 8 -2.56 -14.72 9.98
CA ILE A 8 -3.60 -15.41 9.21
C ILE A 8 -3.03 -16.10 7.96
N MET A 9 -2.07 -15.45 7.30
CA MET A 9 -1.39 -16.02 6.14
C MET A 9 -0.62 -17.30 6.51
N ASP A 10 0.13 -17.28 7.61
CA ASP A 10 0.88 -18.43 8.11
C ASP A 10 -0.06 -19.61 8.41
N ILE A 11 -1.14 -19.36 9.14
CA ILE A 11 -2.17 -20.39 9.41
C ILE A 11 -2.73 -20.99 8.11
N GLY A 12 -3.08 -20.13 7.15
CA GLY A 12 -3.65 -20.60 5.89
C GLY A 12 -2.66 -21.40 5.05
N LEU A 13 -1.37 -21.03 5.07
CA LEU A 13 -0.31 -21.79 4.41
C LEU A 13 -0.12 -23.16 5.06
N ASP A 14 -0.09 -23.22 6.39
CA ASP A 14 0.03 -24.48 7.14
C ASP A 14 -1.14 -25.43 6.88
N LEU A 15 -2.34 -24.87 6.62
CA LEU A 15 -3.52 -25.64 6.23
C LEU A 15 -3.59 -25.94 4.73
N GLY A 16 -2.60 -25.55 3.94
CA GLY A 16 -2.55 -25.80 2.50
C GLY A 16 -3.61 -25.05 1.70
N MET A 17 -4.07 -23.90 2.18
CA MET A 17 -5.11 -23.12 1.49
C MET A 17 -4.59 -22.52 0.18
N PRO A 18 -5.42 -22.50 -0.89
CA PRO A 18 -5.08 -21.86 -2.15
C PRO A 18 -4.85 -20.36 -2.01
N THR A 19 -3.99 -19.80 -2.87
CA THR A 19 -3.61 -18.37 -2.88
C THR A 19 -4.82 -17.43 -2.89
N GLY A 20 -5.85 -17.72 -3.67
CA GLY A 20 -7.07 -16.89 -3.72
C GLY A 20 -7.81 -16.86 -2.38
N VAL A 21 -7.86 -17.99 -1.66
CA VAL A 21 -8.45 -18.07 -0.31
C VAL A 21 -7.60 -17.28 0.70
N LEU A 22 -6.27 -17.39 0.62
CA LEU A 22 -5.36 -16.60 1.45
C LEU A 22 -5.53 -15.09 1.22
N ALA A 23 -5.66 -14.68 -0.04
CA ALA A 23 -5.92 -13.28 -0.41
C ALA A 23 -7.24 -12.79 0.20
N GLU A 24 -8.32 -13.57 0.10
CA GLU A 24 -9.61 -13.23 0.68
C GLU A 24 -9.55 -13.13 2.21
N LEU A 25 -8.99 -14.12 2.89
CA LEU A 25 -8.85 -14.11 4.36
C LEU A 25 -8.05 -12.90 4.87
N THR A 26 -6.93 -12.60 4.22
CA THR A 26 -6.07 -11.47 4.60
C THR A 26 -6.71 -10.12 4.27
N SER A 27 -7.54 -10.05 3.20
CA SER A 27 -8.30 -8.86 2.84
C SER A 27 -9.28 -8.46 3.94
N LYS A 28 -9.90 -9.43 4.61
CA LYS A 28 -10.83 -9.17 5.73
C LYS A 28 -10.19 -8.45 6.90
N ILE A 29 -8.90 -8.66 7.15
CA ILE A 29 -8.16 -7.90 8.16
C ILE A 29 -7.99 -6.43 7.72
N SER A 30 -7.70 -6.19 6.46
CA SER A 30 -7.62 -4.84 5.90
C SER A 30 -8.97 -4.14 5.90
N GLU A 31 -10.05 -4.87 5.62
CA GLU A 31 -11.43 -4.38 5.70
C GLU A 31 -11.82 -3.96 7.12
N GLN A 32 -11.48 -4.76 8.14
CA GLN A 32 -11.68 -4.39 9.53
C GLN A 32 -10.98 -3.07 9.88
N ASN A 33 -9.74 -2.88 9.42
CA ASN A 33 -9.03 -1.63 9.62
C ASN A 33 -9.73 -0.45 8.93
N ALA A 34 -10.24 -0.64 7.71
CA ALA A 34 -11.00 0.40 7.00
C ALA A 34 -12.29 0.78 7.74
N ILE A 35 -13.00 -0.20 8.32
CA ILE A 35 -14.18 0.06 9.16
C ILE A 35 -13.80 0.92 10.37
N MET A 36 -12.73 0.56 11.09
CA MET A 36 -12.28 1.33 12.26
C MET A 36 -11.92 2.77 11.88
N ILE A 37 -11.14 2.95 10.81
CA ILE A 37 -10.73 4.28 10.35
C ILE A 37 -11.93 5.11 9.89
N ALA A 38 -12.85 4.53 9.11
CA ALA A 38 -14.05 5.23 8.68
C ALA A 38 -14.92 5.66 9.88
N THR A 39 -15.03 4.80 10.90
CA THR A 39 -15.77 5.12 12.14
C THR A 39 -15.12 6.26 12.92
N LEU A 40 -13.78 6.20 13.10
CA LEU A 40 -13.05 7.27 13.80
C LEU A 40 -13.11 8.62 13.06
N LEU A 41 -13.12 8.58 11.73
CA LEU A 41 -13.17 9.77 10.89
C LEU A 41 -14.60 10.19 10.48
N ALA A 42 -15.64 9.52 11.00
CA ALA A 42 -17.04 9.84 10.72
C ALA A 42 -17.38 11.34 10.97
N PRO A 43 -16.88 12.00 12.04
CA PRO A 43 -17.09 13.44 12.25
C PRO A 43 -16.56 14.31 11.10
N TYR A 44 -15.61 13.81 10.33
CA TYR A 44 -15.04 14.47 9.15
C TYR A 44 -15.67 13.98 7.83
N LYS A 45 -16.88 13.39 7.90
CA LYS A 45 -17.63 12.86 6.76
C LYS A 45 -16.93 11.68 6.06
N ALA A 46 -16.13 10.90 6.79
CA ALA A 46 -15.57 9.66 6.27
C ALA A 46 -16.70 8.67 5.95
N LYS A 47 -16.60 8.03 4.78
CA LYS A 47 -17.54 7.01 4.33
C LYS A 47 -16.78 5.77 3.88
N ARG A 48 -17.06 4.63 4.51
CA ARG A 48 -16.54 3.35 4.04
C ARG A 48 -17.18 2.99 2.70
N ILE A 49 -16.35 2.57 1.77
CA ILE A 49 -16.76 1.97 0.48
C ILE A 49 -16.04 0.63 0.29
N ASN A 50 -16.56 -0.24 -0.58
CA ASN A 50 -15.88 -1.45 -0.98
C ASN A 50 -14.87 -1.15 -2.09
N THR A 51 -13.90 -2.02 -2.30
CA THR A 51 -12.94 -1.89 -3.42
C THR A 51 -13.62 -2.00 -4.79
N SER A 52 -14.75 -2.70 -4.88
CA SER A 52 -15.59 -2.74 -6.09
C SER A 52 -16.19 -1.39 -6.45
N ASP A 53 -16.31 -0.48 -5.48
CA ASP A 53 -17.06 0.77 -5.60
C ASP A 53 -16.11 1.98 -5.81
N LEU A 54 -14.88 1.74 -6.24
CA LEU A 54 -13.87 2.80 -6.42
C LEU A 54 -14.31 3.88 -7.43
N LEU A 55 -15.14 3.55 -8.40
CA LEU A 55 -15.67 4.54 -9.36
C LEU A 55 -16.64 5.55 -8.73
N GLU A 56 -17.14 5.29 -7.52
CA GLU A 56 -17.94 6.25 -6.76
C GLU A 56 -17.11 7.35 -6.08
N VAL A 57 -15.78 7.15 -5.97
CA VAL A 57 -14.87 8.08 -5.26
C VAL A 57 -14.99 9.52 -5.77
N PRO A 58 -14.97 9.83 -7.08
CA PRO A 58 -15.11 11.20 -7.55
C PRO A 58 -16.43 11.85 -7.12
N THR A 59 -17.53 11.10 -7.19
CA THR A 59 -18.86 11.58 -6.76
C THR A 59 -18.88 11.88 -5.27
N LEU A 60 -18.35 10.98 -4.44
CA LEU A 60 -18.27 11.16 -2.99
C LEU A 60 -17.42 12.37 -2.60
N LEU A 61 -16.28 12.56 -3.26
CA LEU A 61 -15.44 13.74 -3.06
C LEU A 61 -16.15 15.02 -3.46
N GLY A 62 -16.90 15.02 -4.59
CA GLY A 62 -17.72 16.14 -5.01
C GLY A 62 -18.83 16.51 -4.01
N MET A 63 -19.32 15.53 -3.25
CA MET A 63 -20.27 15.73 -2.15
C MET A 63 -19.58 16.13 -0.83
N GLY A 64 -18.28 16.30 -0.83
CA GLY A 64 -17.48 16.62 0.37
C GLY A 64 -17.35 15.46 1.36
N ALA A 65 -17.56 14.22 0.90
CA ALA A 65 -17.30 13.03 1.69
C ALA A 65 -15.83 12.62 1.56
N PHE A 66 -15.32 11.91 2.59
CA PHE A 66 -13.98 11.37 2.62
C PHE A 66 -14.05 9.83 2.48
N PRO A 67 -13.82 9.27 1.27
CA PRO A 67 -13.92 7.82 1.05
C PRO A 67 -12.81 7.07 1.77
N VAL A 68 -13.18 5.97 2.44
CA VAL A 68 -12.25 5.05 3.10
C VAL A 68 -12.51 3.63 2.61
N THR A 69 -11.49 3.01 2.04
CA THR A 69 -11.55 1.61 1.61
C THR A 69 -10.31 0.85 2.10
N HIS A 70 -10.34 -0.46 1.98
CA HIS A 70 -9.14 -1.25 2.21
C HIS A 70 -8.27 -1.28 0.94
N GLY A 71 -6.95 -1.35 1.13
CA GLY A 71 -5.99 -1.30 0.02
C GLY A 71 -5.79 -2.62 -0.72
N THR A 72 -6.59 -3.65 -0.45
CA THR A 72 -6.49 -4.91 -1.18
C THR A 72 -6.93 -4.70 -2.63
N PRO A 73 -6.16 -5.12 -3.63
CA PRO A 73 -6.59 -5.05 -5.02
C PRO A 73 -7.94 -5.74 -5.23
N PRO A 74 -8.79 -5.24 -6.14
CA PRO A 74 -10.11 -5.82 -6.40
C PRO A 74 -10.01 -7.07 -7.29
N TYR A 75 -9.16 -8.03 -6.91
CA TYR A 75 -9.10 -9.30 -7.60
C TYR A 75 -9.91 -10.37 -6.89
N GLY A 76 -10.51 -11.25 -7.67
CA GLY A 76 -11.31 -12.33 -7.17
C GLY A 76 -10.51 -13.61 -6.92
N LEU A 77 -11.25 -14.67 -6.56
CA LEU A 77 -10.71 -16.00 -6.31
C LEU A 77 -10.01 -16.63 -7.53
N TYR A 78 -10.18 -16.04 -8.71
CA TYR A 78 -9.64 -16.52 -9.98
C TYR A 78 -8.30 -15.89 -10.36
N GLU A 79 -7.74 -15.04 -9.52
CA GLU A 79 -6.42 -14.48 -9.80
C GLU A 79 -5.37 -15.60 -9.81
N HIS A 80 -4.56 -15.59 -10.85
CA HIS A 80 -3.53 -16.62 -11.00
C HIS A 80 -2.56 -16.57 -9.83
N PRO A 81 -2.33 -17.72 -9.16
CA PRO A 81 -1.23 -17.82 -8.22
C PRO A 81 0.06 -17.51 -8.95
N SER A 82 0.95 -16.78 -8.32
CA SER A 82 2.29 -16.58 -8.87
C SER A 82 2.95 -17.94 -9.04
N GLU A 83 3.31 -18.30 -10.25
CA GLU A 83 3.91 -19.59 -10.61
C GLU A 83 5.19 -19.91 -9.84
N ARG A 84 5.76 -18.95 -9.16
CA ARG A 84 7.08 -19.01 -8.53
C ARG A 84 7.10 -18.77 -7.05
N THR A 85 5.98 -18.52 -6.42
CA THR A 85 5.96 -18.32 -4.97
C THR A 85 5.89 -19.65 -4.25
N THR A 86 6.96 -19.99 -3.60
CA THR A 86 6.94 -21.00 -2.55
C THR A 86 5.89 -20.58 -1.53
N GLY A 87 4.83 -21.39 -1.40
CA GLY A 87 3.82 -21.17 -0.38
C GLY A 87 2.60 -20.33 -0.79
N GLY A 88 2.43 -19.96 -2.08
CA GLY A 88 1.19 -19.36 -2.55
C GLY A 88 0.87 -17.96 -1.99
N ILE A 89 1.86 -17.20 -1.53
CA ILE A 89 1.68 -15.82 -1.05
C ILE A 89 1.35 -14.91 -2.23
N PRO A 90 0.26 -14.13 -2.19
CA PRO A 90 -0.08 -13.19 -3.25
C PRO A 90 1.05 -12.17 -3.47
N SER A 91 1.42 -11.97 -4.74
CA SER A 91 2.43 -10.96 -5.12
C SER A 91 1.94 -9.53 -4.95
N HIS A 92 0.63 -9.35 -5.03
CA HIS A 92 -0.06 -8.07 -4.88
C HIS A 92 -0.74 -8.01 -3.50
N ARG A 93 -0.42 -7.00 -2.72
CA ARG A 93 -1.04 -6.78 -1.41
C ARG A 93 -1.52 -5.34 -1.31
N THR A 94 -1.60 -4.80 -0.10
CA THR A 94 -2.27 -3.51 0.17
C THR A 94 -1.54 -2.28 -0.39
N ASP A 95 -0.21 -2.30 -0.49
CA ASP A 95 0.52 -1.16 -1.08
C ASP A 95 0.28 -1.09 -2.58
N THR A 96 0.39 -2.23 -3.25
CA THR A 96 0.11 -2.36 -4.68
C THR A 96 -1.36 -2.01 -4.98
N GLY A 97 -2.29 -2.49 -4.15
CA GLY A 97 -3.70 -2.17 -4.31
C GLY A 97 -4.01 -0.67 -4.15
N ALA A 98 -3.40 -0.02 -3.16
CA ALA A 98 -3.54 1.42 -2.98
C ALA A 98 -2.97 2.21 -4.18
N PHE A 99 -1.82 1.78 -4.70
CA PHE A 99 -1.22 2.37 -5.89
C PHE A 99 -2.09 2.20 -7.14
N ILE A 100 -2.61 0.98 -7.39
CA ILE A 100 -3.50 0.71 -8.53
C ILE A 100 -4.78 1.56 -8.42
N ALA A 101 -5.37 1.66 -7.23
CA ALA A 101 -6.54 2.52 -7.02
C ALA A 101 -6.23 3.99 -7.32
N ALA A 102 -5.08 4.50 -6.87
CA ALA A 102 -4.64 5.85 -7.16
C ALA A 102 -4.42 6.09 -8.66
N GLU A 103 -3.77 5.13 -9.35
CA GLU A 103 -3.53 5.19 -10.80
C GLU A 103 -4.83 5.20 -11.58
N VAL A 104 -5.75 4.27 -11.29
CA VAL A 104 -7.05 4.14 -11.99
C VAL A 104 -7.93 5.38 -11.79
N LEU A 105 -7.92 5.95 -10.60
CA LEU A 105 -8.69 7.16 -10.27
C LEU A 105 -8.02 8.45 -10.76
N GLY A 106 -6.81 8.38 -11.30
CA GLY A 106 -6.05 9.56 -11.68
C GLY A 106 -5.79 10.48 -10.48
N ALA A 107 -5.46 9.90 -9.32
CA ALA A 107 -5.19 10.67 -8.12
C ALA A 107 -3.96 11.57 -8.30
N ARG A 108 -3.92 12.69 -7.58
CA ARG A 108 -2.79 13.63 -7.63
C ARG A 108 -1.50 13.05 -7.07
N SER A 109 -1.59 12.17 -6.08
CA SER A 109 -0.45 11.58 -5.39
C SER A 109 -0.82 10.25 -4.74
N CYS A 110 0.17 9.39 -4.53
CA CYS A 110 0.05 8.17 -3.73
C CYS A 110 0.99 8.28 -2.53
N ILE A 111 0.43 8.32 -1.32
CA ILE A 111 1.19 8.47 -0.06
C ILE A 111 1.01 7.21 0.78
N LEU A 112 2.11 6.53 1.07
CA LEU A 112 2.16 5.35 1.91
C LEU A 112 2.61 5.72 3.33
N ALA A 113 1.68 5.64 4.28
CA ALA A 113 2.00 5.82 5.69
C ALA A 113 2.54 4.52 6.28
N LYS A 114 3.79 4.52 6.69
CA LYS A 114 4.51 3.37 7.26
C LYS A 114 4.93 3.65 8.71
N ASN A 115 5.54 2.65 9.35
CA ASN A 115 6.10 2.76 10.70
C ASN A 115 7.60 3.14 10.73
N VAL A 116 8.13 3.56 9.59
CA VAL A 116 9.52 4.01 9.40
C VAL A 116 9.52 5.36 8.70
N ASP A 117 10.63 6.10 8.77
CA ASP A 117 10.70 7.47 8.24
C ASP A 117 10.68 7.53 6.70
N GLY A 118 10.98 6.43 6.04
CA GLY A 118 11.03 6.29 4.59
C GLY A 118 11.76 5.02 4.20
N LEU A 119 12.35 5.03 3.01
CA LEU A 119 13.23 3.98 2.52
C LEU A 119 14.65 4.24 3.01
N TYR A 120 15.34 3.18 3.41
CA TYR A 120 16.74 3.20 3.82
C TYR A 120 17.57 2.34 2.89
N ASP A 121 18.87 2.60 2.81
CA ASP A 121 19.84 1.81 2.04
C ASP A 121 19.93 0.35 2.55
N ARG A 122 19.62 0.14 3.84
CA ARG A 122 19.55 -1.17 4.52
C ARG A 122 18.59 -1.10 5.72
N HIS A 123 18.28 -2.23 6.30
CA HIS A 123 17.25 -2.31 7.35
C HIS A 123 17.66 -1.53 8.63
N PRO A 124 16.97 -0.41 8.99
CA PRO A 124 17.43 0.49 10.04
C PRO A 124 17.43 -0.12 11.45
N LEU A 125 16.64 -1.18 11.70
CA LEU A 125 16.66 -1.88 12.99
C LEU A 125 17.80 -2.89 13.12
N LYS A 126 18.37 -3.33 11.99
CA LYS A 126 19.52 -4.25 11.97
C LYS A 126 20.85 -3.49 11.87
N PHE A 127 20.81 -2.33 11.24
CA PHE A 127 21.99 -1.49 10.97
C PHE A 127 21.73 -0.07 11.47
N PRO A 128 22.31 0.29 12.64
CA PRO A 128 22.09 1.63 13.23
C PRO A 128 22.64 2.77 12.39
N ASP A 129 23.53 2.49 11.46
CA ASP A 129 24.16 3.41 10.50
C ASP A 129 23.44 3.41 9.14
N ALA A 130 22.24 2.82 9.04
CA ALA A 130 21.43 2.87 7.83
C ALA A 130 21.02 4.32 7.49
N GLU A 131 21.22 4.72 6.25
CA GLU A 131 20.93 6.05 5.77
C GLU A 131 19.56 6.11 5.08
N LEU A 132 18.79 7.15 5.41
CA LEU A 132 17.52 7.43 4.76
C LEU A 132 17.77 7.89 3.33
N ILE A 133 17.06 7.29 2.38
CA ILE A 133 17.06 7.69 0.97
C ILE A 133 15.92 8.69 0.76
N PRO A 134 16.20 9.99 0.58
CA PRO A 134 15.14 11.00 0.45
C PRO A 134 14.43 10.94 -0.90
N GLU A 135 15.14 10.56 -1.97
CA GLU A 135 14.59 10.45 -3.32
C GLU A 135 15.33 9.36 -4.09
N ILE A 136 14.59 8.55 -4.89
CA ILE A 136 15.14 7.50 -5.72
C ILE A 136 14.20 7.23 -6.91
N SER A 137 14.74 6.78 -8.05
CA SER A 137 13.91 6.29 -9.15
C SER A 137 13.46 4.84 -8.92
N ALA A 138 12.34 4.45 -9.55
CA ALA A 138 11.87 3.06 -9.52
C ALA A 138 12.90 2.12 -10.16
N THR A 139 13.55 2.57 -11.24
CA THR A 139 14.60 1.81 -11.92
C THR A 139 15.80 1.54 -11.02
N GLU A 140 16.32 2.56 -10.33
CA GLU A 140 17.42 2.42 -9.38
C GLU A 140 17.04 1.50 -8.22
N LEU A 141 15.83 1.68 -7.65
CA LEU A 141 15.35 0.87 -6.55
C LEU A 141 15.23 -0.61 -6.92
N ILE A 142 14.78 -0.92 -8.14
CA ILE A 142 14.74 -2.30 -8.65
C ILE A 142 16.16 -2.85 -8.79
N ALA A 143 17.09 -2.05 -9.32
CA ALA A 143 18.47 -2.45 -9.53
C ALA A 143 19.22 -2.75 -8.21
N MET A 144 18.85 -2.10 -7.11
CA MET A 144 19.43 -2.36 -5.78
C MET A 144 19.13 -3.77 -5.24
N LYS A 145 18.13 -4.48 -5.79
CA LYS A 145 17.75 -5.85 -5.40
C LYS A 145 17.60 -6.06 -3.89
N MET A 146 17.13 -5.04 -3.19
CA MET A 146 16.95 -5.10 -1.72
C MET A 146 15.97 -6.20 -1.35
N GLU A 147 16.32 -7.03 -0.37
CA GLU A 147 15.46 -8.09 0.14
C GLU A 147 14.34 -7.55 1.04
N ASP A 148 14.68 -6.60 1.91
CA ASP A 148 13.79 -6.01 2.92
C ASP A 148 13.29 -4.63 2.48
N LEU A 149 12.41 -4.57 1.47
CA LEU A 149 11.75 -3.31 1.08
C LEU A 149 10.63 -2.97 2.06
N VAL A 150 10.53 -1.68 2.42
CA VAL A 150 9.44 -1.14 3.26
C VAL A 150 8.08 -1.11 2.53
N LEU A 151 8.10 -1.30 1.21
CA LEU A 151 6.92 -1.40 0.34
C LEU A 151 7.01 -2.67 -0.52
N GLU A 152 5.92 -2.97 -1.21
CA GLU A 152 5.88 -4.14 -2.10
C GLU A 152 6.67 -3.89 -3.38
N ARG A 153 7.58 -4.81 -3.73
CA ARG A 153 8.35 -4.76 -4.98
C ARG A 153 7.45 -4.60 -6.21
N LYS A 154 6.30 -5.30 -6.22
CA LYS A 154 5.34 -5.24 -7.32
C LYS A 154 4.81 -3.83 -7.58
N LEU A 155 4.63 -3.02 -6.53
CA LEU A 155 4.28 -1.62 -6.69
C LEU A 155 5.36 -0.86 -7.49
N VAL A 156 6.63 -1.06 -7.15
CA VAL A 156 7.75 -0.38 -7.81
C VAL A 156 7.85 -0.78 -9.29
N GLU A 157 7.63 -2.07 -9.60
CA GLU A 157 7.58 -2.56 -10.98
C GLU A 157 6.44 -1.90 -11.77
N LEU A 158 5.25 -1.79 -11.19
CA LEU A 158 4.10 -1.15 -11.83
C LEU A 158 4.30 0.35 -12.04
N MET A 159 5.10 1.03 -11.22
CA MET A 159 5.42 2.45 -11.43
C MET A 159 6.09 2.71 -12.78
N LEU A 160 6.84 1.76 -13.33
CA LEU A 160 7.48 1.91 -14.65
C LEU A 160 6.46 1.94 -15.80
N GLU A 161 5.28 1.35 -15.58
CA GLU A 161 4.22 1.23 -16.59
C GLU A 161 3.07 2.24 -16.36
N CYS A 162 3.06 2.94 -15.22
CA CYS A 162 1.98 3.85 -14.85
C CYS A 162 1.98 5.14 -15.67
N ARG A 163 0.80 5.76 -15.81
CA ARG A 163 0.59 7.00 -16.57
C ARG A 163 0.28 8.20 -15.69
N ASN A 164 -0.51 8.00 -14.64
CA ASN A 164 -1.05 9.08 -13.81
C ASN A 164 -0.18 9.33 -12.57
N ILE A 165 0.17 8.27 -11.84
CA ILE A 165 0.98 8.39 -10.62
C ILE A 165 2.46 8.31 -10.94
N ARG A 166 3.11 9.47 -11.02
CA ARG A 166 4.54 9.57 -11.34
C ARG A 166 5.44 9.59 -10.11
N GLU A 167 4.86 9.76 -8.92
CA GLU A 167 5.59 9.76 -7.65
C GLU A 167 4.80 9.00 -6.58
N VAL A 168 5.49 8.17 -5.80
CA VAL A 168 4.98 7.55 -4.58
C VAL A 168 5.79 8.08 -3.41
N GLN A 169 5.10 8.57 -2.37
CA GLN A 169 5.75 9.10 -1.19
C GLN A 169 5.57 8.17 0.01
N ILE A 170 6.65 7.87 0.72
CA ILE A 170 6.65 7.08 1.94
C ILE A 170 6.89 8.01 3.13
N VAL A 171 5.99 7.98 4.11
CA VAL A 171 6.09 8.82 5.32
C VAL A 171 5.86 8.00 6.59
N ASN A 172 6.43 8.46 7.70
CA ASN A 172 6.18 7.84 9.00
C ASN A 172 4.81 8.26 9.55
N GLY A 173 3.87 7.31 9.57
CA GLY A 173 2.53 7.53 10.09
C GLY A 173 2.47 7.71 11.62
N HIS A 174 3.52 7.34 12.37
CA HIS A 174 3.60 7.54 13.82
C HIS A 174 4.12 8.92 14.20
N LYS A 175 4.73 9.67 13.27
CA LYS A 175 5.20 11.02 13.52
C LYS A 175 4.09 12.03 13.26
N PRO A 176 3.64 12.80 14.27
CA PRO A 176 2.60 13.80 14.10
C PRO A 176 2.90 14.78 12.96
N GLY A 177 1.91 15.06 12.14
CA GLY A 177 2.00 16.05 11.07
C GLY A 177 2.62 15.54 9.75
N MET A 178 3.32 14.40 9.72
CA MET A 178 4.00 13.91 8.51
C MET A 178 3.01 13.63 7.36
N ILE A 179 1.90 12.97 7.65
CA ILE A 179 0.86 12.73 6.63
C ILE A 179 0.28 14.06 6.13
N THR A 180 0.01 14.99 7.03
CA THR A 180 -0.53 16.32 6.67
C THR A 180 0.42 17.09 5.76
N ARG A 181 1.73 17.05 6.06
CA ARG A 181 2.76 17.70 5.24
C ARG A 181 2.83 17.08 3.85
N ALA A 182 2.84 15.77 3.77
CA ALA A 182 2.83 15.05 2.48
C ALA A 182 1.58 15.38 1.64
N VAL A 183 0.39 15.37 2.24
CA VAL A 183 -0.87 15.75 1.56
C VAL A 183 -0.84 17.19 1.05
N LYS A 184 -0.14 18.09 1.74
CA LYS A 184 0.09 19.48 1.29
C LYS A 184 1.14 19.58 0.17
N GLY A 185 1.78 18.48 -0.22
CA GLY A 185 2.78 18.43 -1.28
C GLY A 185 4.22 18.70 -0.80
N GLU A 186 4.47 18.67 0.51
CA GLU A 186 5.84 18.75 1.01
C GLU A 186 6.58 17.43 0.76
N LYS A 187 7.82 17.53 0.29
CA LYS A 187 8.71 16.37 0.10
C LYS A 187 9.30 15.98 1.46
N VAL A 188 8.62 15.07 2.16
CA VAL A 188 9.02 14.49 3.44
C VAL A 188 9.09 12.98 3.35
N GLY A 189 9.98 12.35 4.10
CA GLY A 189 10.22 10.91 4.02
C GLY A 189 10.99 10.54 2.76
N THR A 190 10.52 9.57 1.98
CA THR A 190 11.11 9.16 0.70
C THR A 190 10.16 9.40 -0.46
N ILE A 191 10.66 9.94 -1.55
CA ILE A 191 9.97 10.06 -2.84
C ILE A 191 10.53 9.01 -3.80
N ILE A 192 9.69 8.14 -4.34
CA ILE A 192 10.04 7.21 -5.42
C ILE A 192 9.44 7.76 -6.72
N LYS A 193 10.27 7.97 -7.73
CA LYS A 193 9.85 8.47 -9.04
C LYS A 193 9.67 7.35 -10.05
N ALA A 194 8.67 7.44 -10.90
CA ALA A 194 8.36 6.48 -11.97
C ALA A 194 9.25 6.73 -13.22
N GLU A 195 10.55 6.51 -13.04
CA GLU A 195 11.57 6.65 -14.10
C GLU A 195 12.71 5.64 -13.91
#